data_ab94ae30d649d456c589d4d555aafc3b
#
_entry.id   ab94ae30d649d456c589d4d555aafc3b
#
_cell.length_a   1.000
_cell.length_b   1.000
_cell.length_c   1.000
_cell.angle_alpha   90.00
_cell.angle_beta   90.00
_cell.angle_gamma   90.00
#
_symmetry.space_group_name_H-M   'P 1'
#
loop_
_entity.id
_entity.type
_entity.pdbx_description
1 polymer ?
#
loop_
_entity_poly.entity_id
_entity_poly.type
_entity_poly.pdbx_seq_one_letter_code
_entity_poly.pdbx_strand_id
1 'polypeptide(L)'
;MTTEKLTFAGHDGSELAARLDLPAGKVRATALFAHCFTCSKDILPAKRIARRLNAAGIAVLRFDFTGLGHSEGEFANTTFTSNVEDLRAAARALTDRDLAPSLLIGHSLGGAAVLRAGAGMEGIKAVVTLAAPYAPDHVTHNFADRVEQIMQDGRATVDLGGRDFVIGKAFIEDIRAENLEPAI
;
A
#
# COMPACT_ATOMS: atom_id res chain seq x y z
N MET A 1 -17.94 15.34 -5.49
CA MET A 1 -16.67 14.63 -5.29
C MET A 1 -15.55 15.49 -5.84
N THR A 2 -14.58 15.81 -5.03
CA THR A 2 -13.36 16.54 -5.40
C THR A 2 -12.17 15.63 -5.16
N THR A 3 -11.18 15.66 -6.06
CA THR A 3 -9.94 14.90 -5.88
C THR A 3 -8.79 15.89 -5.76
N GLU A 4 -8.12 15.87 -4.62
CA GLU A 4 -6.92 16.65 -4.36
C GLU A 4 -5.68 15.82 -4.63
N LYS A 5 -4.67 16.42 -5.25
CA LYS A 5 -3.31 15.85 -5.31
C LYS A 5 -2.58 16.32 -4.07
N LEU A 6 -1.91 15.42 -3.41
CA LEU A 6 -1.04 15.73 -2.28
C LEU A 6 0.17 14.79 -2.25
N THR A 7 1.16 15.19 -1.48
CA THR A 7 2.34 14.37 -1.21
C THR A 7 2.59 14.35 0.29
N PHE A 8 3.32 13.33 0.75
CA PHE A 8 3.75 13.20 2.14
C PHE A 8 5.05 12.40 2.19
N ALA A 9 5.83 12.54 3.25
CA ALA A 9 7.06 11.79 3.44
C ALA A 9 6.76 10.32 3.77
N GLY A 10 7.34 9.40 3.00
CA GLY A 10 7.30 7.96 3.22
C GLY A 10 8.26 7.50 4.33
N HIS A 11 8.45 6.18 4.42
CA HIS A 11 9.27 5.55 5.47
C HIS A 11 10.75 5.99 5.45
N ASP A 12 11.29 6.29 4.26
CA ASP A 12 12.68 6.69 4.04
C ASP A 12 12.85 8.21 3.83
N GLY A 13 11.75 8.97 3.95
CA GLY A 13 11.72 10.41 3.70
C GLY A 13 11.44 10.80 2.25
N SER A 14 11.35 9.83 1.32
CA SER A 14 10.96 10.07 -0.07
C SER A 14 9.54 10.63 -0.16
N GLU A 15 9.28 11.50 -1.12
CA GLU A 15 7.97 12.10 -1.32
C GLU A 15 7.02 11.09 -1.99
N LEU A 16 5.95 10.70 -1.29
CA LEU A 16 4.94 9.78 -1.79
C LEU A 16 3.75 10.53 -2.38
N ALA A 17 3.39 10.15 -3.61
CA ALA A 17 2.30 10.77 -4.35
C ALA A 17 0.94 10.17 -3.98
N ALA A 18 -0.03 11.02 -3.67
CA ALA A 18 -1.36 10.61 -3.25
C ALA A 18 -2.49 11.36 -3.96
N ARG A 19 -3.69 10.77 -3.88
CA ARG A 19 -4.98 11.34 -4.26
C ARG A 19 -5.92 11.26 -3.07
N LEU A 20 -6.39 12.39 -2.59
CA LEU A 20 -7.44 12.46 -1.59
C LEU A 20 -8.77 12.73 -2.30
N ASP A 21 -9.62 11.72 -2.35
CA ASP A 21 -10.96 11.82 -2.90
C ASP A 21 -11.93 12.21 -1.79
N LEU A 22 -12.52 13.40 -1.89
CA LEU A 22 -13.43 13.97 -0.90
C LEU A 22 -14.90 13.89 -1.37
N PRO A 23 -15.84 13.52 -0.49
CA PRO A 23 -17.26 13.56 -0.79
C PRO A 23 -17.75 15.01 -0.99
N ALA A 24 -18.89 15.20 -1.67
CA ALA A 24 -19.47 16.52 -1.90
C ALA A 24 -20.02 17.19 -0.64
N GLY A 25 -20.24 16.43 0.43
CA GLY A 25 -20.80 16.90 1.70
C GLY A 25 -19.87 16.61 2.88
N LYS A 26 -20.45 16.58 4.08
CA LYS A 26 -19.70 16.27 5.31
C LYS A 26 -19.01 14.92 5.22
N VAL A 27 -17.72 14.87 5.57
CA VAL A 27 -16.97 13.62 5.73
C VAL A 27 -17.50 12.88 6.98
N ARG A 28 -17.97 11.66 6.80
CA ARG A 28 -18.48 10.79 7.86
C ARG A 28 -17.42 9.85 8.41
N ALA A 29 -16.47 9.46 7.56
CA ALA A 29 -15.36 8.59 7.86
C ALA A 29 -14.26 8.80 6.79
N THR A 30 -13.04 8.33 7.08
CA THR A 30 -11.93 8.35 6.14
C THR A 30 -11.39 6.94 5.96
N ALA A 31 -11.16 6.56 4.71
CA ALA A 31 -10.52 5.32 4.31
C ALA A 31 -9.12 5.58 3.75
N LEU A 32 -8.20 4.70 4.07
CA LEU A 32 -6.88 4.62 3.45
C LEU A 32 -6.83 3.38 2.55
N PHE A 33 -6.45 3.53 1.28
CA PHE A 33 -6.43 2.47 0.30
C PHE A 33 -4.99 2.11 -0.11
N ALA A 34 -4.62 0.84 0.05
CA ALA A 34 -3.36 0.23 -0.35
C ALA A 34 -3.54 -0.61 -1.63
N HIS A 35 -2.78 -0.29 -2.66
CA HIS A 35 -2.81 -1.03 -3.93
C HIS A 35 -1.99 -2.33 -3.88
N CYS A 36 -2.10 -3.16 -4.93
CA CYS A 36 -1.38 -4.43 -5.06
C CYS A 36 0.12 -4.23 -5.37
N PHE A 37 0.87 -5.34 -5.30
CA PHE A 37 2.30 -5.38 -5.65
C PHE A 37 2.53 -4.81 -7.05
N THR A 38 3.46 -3.85 -7.19
CA THR A 38 3.79 -3.15 -8.46
C THR A 38 2.65 -2.43 -9.17
N CYS A 39 1.54 -2.20 -8.49
CA CYS A 39 0.41 -1.41 -9.01
C CYS A 39 0.62 0.10 -8.80
N SER A 40 -0.46 0.86 -8.88
CA SER A 40 -0.48 2.29 -8.53
C SER A 40 -1.82 2.70 -7.92
N LYS A 41 -1.85 3.88 -7.27
CA LYS A 41 -3.08 4.51 -6.73
C LYS A 41 -4.15 4.76 -7.80
N ASP A 42 -3.76 4.78 -9.06
CA ASP A 42 -4.63 5.17 -10.16
C ASP A 42 -5.24 3.99 -10.95
N ILE A 43 -5.08 2.75 -10.46
CA ILE A 43 -5.75 1.57 -11.04
C ILE A 43 -7.28 1.74 -11.00
N LEU A 44 -7.94 1.22 -12.03
CA LEU A 44 -9.38 1.38 -12.20
C LEU A 44 -10.21 0.87 -11.00
N PRO A 45 -9.90 -0.29 -10.38
CA PRO A 45 -10.61 -0.74 -9.18
C PRO A 45 -10.53 0.27 -8.03
N ALA A 46 -9.33 0.81 -7.72
CA ALA A 46 -9.15 1.79 -6.65
C ALA A 46 -10.00 3.06 -6.87
N LYS A 47 -10.00 3.59 -8.11
CA LYS A 47 -10.84 4.74 -8.48
C LYS A 47 -12.34 4.45 -8.34
N ARG A 48 -12.78 3.25 -8.73
CA ARG A 48 -14.20 2.85 -8.61
C ARG A 48 -14.64 2.71 -7.16
N ILE A 49 -13.81 2.09 -6.32
CA ILE A 49 -14.05 1.94 -4.88
C ILE A 49 -14.12 3.33 -4.23
N ALA A 50 -13.12 4.20 -4.46
CA ALA A 50 -13.09 5.55 -3.92
C ALA A 50 -14.35 6.33 -4.28
N ARG A 51 -14.79 6.28 -5.55
CA ARG A 51 -16.02 6.96 -5.99
C ARG A 51 -17.26 6.44 -5.28
N ARG A 52 -17.38 5.11 -5.04
CA ARG A 52 -18.53 4.53 -4.32
C ARG A 52 -18.53 4.91 -2.85
N LEU A 53 -17.37 4.90 -2.21
CA LEU A 53 -17.22 5.33 -0.82
C LEU A 53 -17.52 6.82 -0.65
N ASN A 54 -17.06 7.67 -1.57
CA ASN A 54 -17.39 9.09 -1.57
C ASN A 54 -18.91 9.34 -1.68
N ALA A 55 -19.63 8.57 -2.49
CA ALA A 55 -21.09 8.66 -2.57
C ALA A 55 -21.78 8.33 -1.23
N ALA A 56 -21.12 7.57 -0.34
CA ALA A 56 -21.56 7.26 1.01
C ALA A 56 -21.03 8.25 2.08
N GLY A 57 -20.34 9.32 1.66
CA GLY A 57 -19.78 10.32 2.57
C GLY A 57 -18.42 9.93 3.18
N ILE A 58 -17.71 8.98 2.60
CA ILE A 58 -16.40 8.51 3.08
C ILE A 58 -15.30 9.11 2.21
N ALA A 59 -14.38 9.88 2.81
CA ALA A 59 -13.18 10.32 2.15
C ALA A 59 -12.22 9.14 1.91
N VAL A 60 -11.45 9.16 0.81
CA VAL A 60 -10.51 8.06 0.50
C VAL A 60 -9.16 8.64 0.10
N LEU A 61 -8.12 8.27 0.84
CA LEU A 61 -6.74 8.49 0.41
C LEU A 61 -6.26 7.25 -0.34
N ARG A 62 -5.77 7.45 -1.56
CA ARG A 62 -5.05 6.47 -2.37
C ARG A 62 -3.66 7.03 -2.62
N PHE A 63 -2.61 6.25 -2.40
CA PHE A 63 -1.23 6.69 -2.62
C PHE A 63 -0.42 5.61 -3.34
N ASP A 64 0.69 5.98 -3.94
CA ASP A 64 1.68 5.06 -4.48
C ASP A 64 2.73 4.78 -3.41
N PHE A 65 3.04 3.51 -3.17
CA PHE A 65 4.14 3.10 -2.28
C PHE A 65 5.48 3.60 -2.80
N THR A 66 6.48 3.67 -1.94
CA THR A 66 7.86 4.08 -2.27
C THR A 66 8.36 3.37 -3.54
N GLY A 67 8.91 4.14 -4.48
CA GLY A 67 9.45 3.65 -5.75
C GLY A 67 8.43 3.19 -6.78
N LEU A 68 7.12 3.41 -6.54
CA LEU A 68 6.04 3.02 -7.46
C LEU A 68 5.24 4.24 -7.94
N GLY A 69 4.66 4.10 -9.13
CA GLY A 69 3.76 5.08 -9.72
C GLY A 69 4.39 6.45 -9.90
N HIS A 70 3.97 7.44 -9.11
CA HIS A 70 4.52 8.80 -9.09
C HIS A 70 5.22 9.14 -7.77
N SER A 71 5.39 8.16 -6.89
CA SER A 71 6.16 8.31 -5.66
C SER A 71 7.65 8.24 -5.96
N GLU A 72 8.43 8.98 -5.19
CA GLU A 72 9.89 8.93 -5.21
C GLU A 72 10.42 7.68 -4.50
N GLY A 73 11.73 7.57 -4.40
CA GLY A 73 12.44 6.45 -3.80
C GLY A 73 12.73 5.32 -4.77
N GLU A 74 13.47 4.33 -4.26
CA GLU A 74 13.95 3.20 -5.06
C GLU A 74 13.20 1.92 -4.67
N PHE A 75 12.38 1.39 -5.58
CA PHE A 75 11.61 0.16 -5.36
C PHE A 75 12.50 -1.03 -4.95
N ALA A 76 13.71 -1.09 -5.51
CA ALA A 76 14.69 -2.14 -5.20
C ALA A 76 15.11 -2.20 -3.72
N ASN A 77 14.93 -1.11 -2.98
CA ASN A 77 15.29 -1.00 -1.57
C ASN A 77 14.08 -1.19 -0.64
N THR A 78 12.88 -1.38 -1.20
CA THR A 78 11.67 -1.57 -0.39
C THR A 78 11.55 -2.99 0.14
N THR A 79 10.80 -3.14 1.23
CA THR A 79 10.45 -4.41 1.87
C THR A 79 8.95 -4.42 2.17
N PHE A 80 8.41 -5.54 2.66
CA PHE A 80 7.03 -5.57 3.15
C PHE A 80 6.87 -4.66 4.38
N THR A 81 7.84 -4.69 5.28
CA THR A 81 7.89 -3.80 6.46
C THR A 81 7.88 -2.33 6.04
N SER A 82 8.68 -1.93 5.04
CA SER A 82 8.67 -0.55 4.56
C SER A 82 7.32 -0.12 3.96
N ASN A 83 6.60 -1.03 3.30
CA ASN A 83 5.24 -0.76 2.82
C ASN A 83 4.25 -0.54 3.97
N VAL A 84 4.40 -1.28 5.08
CA VAL A 84 3.61 -1.06 6.30
C VAL A 84 3.92 0.31 6.91
N GLU A 85 5.19 0.73 6.91
CA GLU A 85 5.58 2.07 7.40
C GLU A 85 5.08 3.20 6.48
N ASP A 86 5.05 3.01 5.15
CA ASP A 86 4.42 3.95 4.21
C ASP A 86 2.91 4.12 4.51
N LEU A 87 2.21 3.02 4.83
CA LEU A 87 0.80 3.08 5.27
C LEU A 87 0.63 3.88 6.55
N ARG A 88 1.53 3.71 7.52
CA ARG A 88 1.52 4.49 8.76
C ARG A 88 1.80 5.97 8.49
N ALA A 89 2.71 6.26 7.57
CA ALA A 89 3.00 7.63 7.14
C ALA A 89 1.77 8.28 6.46
N ALA A 90 1.09 7.54 5.58
CA ALA A 90 -0.15 7.99 4.94
C ALA A 90 -1.26 8.27 5.96
N ALA A 91 -1.38 7.45 7.00
CA ALA A 91 -2.34 7.66 8.08
C ALA A 91 -2.01 8.91 8.91
N ARG A 92 -0.73 9.15 9.22
CA ARG A 92 -0.30 10.41 9.87
C ARG A 92 -0.65 11.62 9.01
N ALA A 93 -0.34 11.59 7.71
CA ALA A 93 -0.66 12.67 6.78
C ALA A 93 -2.16 12.99 6.72
N LEU A 94 -3.03 11.99 6.87
CA LEU A 94 -4.47 12.18 7.01
C LEU A 94 -4.85 12.80 8.37
N THR A 95 -4.23 12.34 9.45
CA THR A 95 -4.47 12.84 10.81
C THR A 95 -4.10 14.32 10.93
N ASP A 96 -2.99 14.73 10.34
CA ASP A 96 -2.52 16.12 10.31
C ASP A 96 -3.49 17.05 9.54
N ARG A 97 -4.43 16.48 8.80
CA ARG A 97 -5.49 17.17 8.04
C ARG A 97 -6.88 17.04 8.69
N ASP A 98 -6.96 16.61 9.94
CA ASP A 98 -8.22 16.32 10.65
C ASP A 98 -9.08 15.23 9.95
N LEU A 99 -8.46 14.34 9.19
CA LEU A 99 -9.06 13.24 8.44
C LEU A 99 -8.50 11.88 8.87
N ALA A 100 -8.24 11.69 10.16
CA ALA A 100 -7.71 10.42 10.68
C ALA A 100 -8.47 9.20 10.11
N PRO A 101 -7.78 8.19 9.57
CA PRO A 101 -8.46 7.06 8.94
C PRO A 101 -9.14 6.18 9.99
N SER A 102 -10.34 5.73 9.69
CA SER A 102 -11.07 4.73 10.48
C SER A 102 -11.33 3.44 9.71
N LEU A 103 -10.97 3.40 8.43
CA LEU A 103 -11.12 2.26 7.54
C LEU A 103 -9.82 2.07 6.74
N LEU A 104 -9.29 0.85 6.76
CA LEU A 104 -8.22 0.45 5.87
C LEU A 104 -8.77 -0.48 4.79
N ILE A 105 -8.34 -0.29 3.56
CA ILE A 105 -8.72 -1.13 2.42
C ILE A 105 -7.44 -1.52 1.68
N GLY A 106 -7.23 -2.81 1.46
CA GLY A 106 -6.04 -3.28 0.76
C GLY A 106 -6.34 -4.34 -0.29
N HIS A 107 -5.65 -4.25 -1.43
CA HIS A 107 -5.77 -5.22 -2.51
C HIS A 107 -4.50 -6.07 -2.62
N SER A 108 -4.65 -7.40 -2.68
CA SER A 108 -3.55 -8.36 -2.81
C SER A 108 -2.48 -8.13 -1.73
N LEU A 109 -1.21 -7.89 -2.05
CA LEU A 109 -0.16 -7.59 -1.06
C LEU A 109 -0.48 -6.35 -0.23
N GLY A 110 -1.14 -5.32 -0.81
CA GLY A 110 -1.66 -4.19 -0.04
C GLY A 110 -2.71 -4.60 0.99
N GLY A 111 -3.44 -5.72 0.74
CA GLY A 111 -4.35 -6.32 1.71
C GLY A 111 -3.61 -6.91 2.91
N ALA A 112 -2.52 -7.62 2.68
CA ALA A 112 -1.63 -8.10 3.75
C ALA A 112 -1.05 -6.92 4.56
N ALA A 113 -0.59 -5.87 3.85
CA ALA A 113 0.00 -4.70 4.49
C ALA A 113 -1.01 -3.93 5.37
N VAL A 114 -2.28 -3.78 4.97
CA VAL A 114 -3.28 -3.11 5.81
C VAL A 114 -3.68 -3.93 7.03
N LEU A 115 -3.68 -5.27 6.97
CA LEU A 115 -3.86 -6.13 8.13
C LEU A 115 -2.74 -5.88 9.14
N ARG A 116 -1.49 -5.97 8.69
CA ARG A 116 -0.31 -5.75 9.54
C ARG A 116 -0.24 -4.35 10.13
N ALA A 117 -0.55 -3.32 9.33
CA ALA A 117 -0.58 -1.94 9.79
C ALA A 117 -1.71 -1.70 10.80
N GLY A 118 -2.90 -2.20 10.51
CA GLY A 118 -4.12 -1.96 11.30
C GLY A 118 -4.05 -2.50 12.71
N ALA A 119 -3.34 -3.60 12.94
CA ALA A 119 -3.13 -4.19 14.26
C ALA A 119 -2.42 -3.26 15.26
N GLY A 120 -1.68 -2.23 14.77
CA GLY A 120 -0.98 -1.26 15.62
C GLY A 120 -1.43 0.19 15.43
N MET A 121 -2.55 0.44 14.73
CA MET A 121 -3.04 1.79 14.46
C MET A 121 -4.30 2.08 15.27
N GLU A 122 -4.21 3.08 16.15
CA GLU A 122 -5.37 3.56 16.90
C GLU A 122 -6.43 4.18 15.98
N GLY A 123 -7.70 4.04 16.37
CA GLY A 123 -8.84 4.64 15.65
C GLY A 123 -9.33 3.86 14.44
N ILE A 124 -8.65 2.81 14.00
CA ILE A 124 -9.13 1.91 12.94
C ILE A 124 -10.31 1.09 13.47
N LYS A 125 -11.44 1.18 12.78
CA LYS A 125 -12.69 0.48 13.12
C LYS A 125 -12.96 -0.73 12.23
N ALA A 126 -12.38 -0.74 11.04
CA ALA A 126 -12.52 -1.85 10.10
C ALA A 126 -11.33 -1.95 9.16
N VAL A 127 -11.01 -3.17 8.78
CA VAL A 127 -10.05 -3.50 7.71
C VAL A 127 -10.78 -4.34 6.67
N VAL A 128 -10.66 -3.95 5.41
CA VAL A 128 -11.23 -4.67 4.26
C VAL A 128 -10.10 -5.13 3.35
N THR A 129 -10.06 -6.41 3.08
CA THR A 129 -9.08 -6.99 2.15
C THR A 129 -9.77 -7.50 0.88
N LEU A 130 -9.09 -7.31 -0.24
CA LEU A 130 -9.52 -7.77 -1.56
C LEU A 130 -8.45 -8.71 -2.09
N ALA A 131 -8.73 -10.00 -2.13
CA ALA A 131 -7.79 -11.04 -2.57
C ALA A 131 -6.41 -10.95 -1.87
N ALA A 132 -6.39 -10.67 -0.57
CA ALA A 132 -5.16 -10.67 0.21
C ALA A 132 -4.63 -12.10 0.37
N PRO A 133 -3.32 -12.34 0.21
CA PRO A 133 -2.75 -13.63 0.53
C PRO A 133 -2.72 -13.82 2.08
N TYR A 134 -2.95 -15.05 2.52
CA TYR A 134 -2.78 -15.42 3.94
C TYR A 134 -1.30 -15.31 4.36
N ALA A 135 -0.40 -15.82 3.51
CA ALA A 135 1.04 -15.69 3.67
C ALA A 135 1.57 -14.67 2.64
N PRO A 136 2.13 -13.52 3.07
CA PRO A 136 2.54 -12.46 2.15
C PRO A 136 3.62 -12.89 1.16
N ASP A 137 4.48 -13.86 1.52
CA ASP A 137 5.52 -14.43 0.67
C ASP A 137 4.98 -15.12 -0.59
N HIS A 138 3.66 -15.41 -0.65
CA HIS A 138 2.98 -15.86 -1.87
C HIS A 138 3.26 -14.96 -3.08
N VAL A 139 3.53 -13.67 -2.87
CA VAL A 139 3.88 -12.74 -3.97
C VAL A 139 5.13 -13.17 -4.73
N THR A 140 6.06 -13.90 -4.09
CA THR A 140 7.29 -14.40 -4.72
C THR A 140 7.03 -15.40 -5.83
N HIS A 141 5.83 -16.02 -5.89
CA HIS A 141 5.43 -16.90 -6.98
C HIS A 141 5.35 -16.15 -8.34
N ASN A 142 5.16 -14.83 -8.34
CA ASN A 142 5.14 -14.03 -9.57
C ASN A 142 6.51 -13.96 -10.26
N PHE A 143 7.60 -14.30 -9.56
CA PHE A 143 8.97 -14.30 -10.04
C PHE A 143 9.80 -15.44 -9.44
N ALA A 144 9.18 -16.60 -9.29
CA ALA A 144 9.79 -17.77 -8.64
C ALA A 144 11.10 -18.23 -9.30
N ASP A 145 11.20 -18.08 -10.63
CA ASP A 145 12.38 -18.39 -11.44
C ASP A 145 13.58 -17.46 -11.17
N ARG A 146 13.37 -16.32 -10.53
CA ARG A 146 14.39 -15.32 -10.18
C ARG A 146 14.78 -15.32 -8.71
N VAL A 147 14.02 -15.98 -7.84
CA VAL A 147 14.24 -15.95 -6.39
C VAL A 147 15.65 -16.43 -6.03
N GLU A 148 16.11 -17.52 -6.63
CA GLU A 148 17.46 -18.04 -6.35
C GLU A 148 18.54 -17.04 -6.76
N GLN A 149 18.42 -16.44 -7.94
CA GLN A 149 19.34 -15.41 -8.41
C GLN A 149 19.35 -14.19 -7.46
N ILE A 150 18.17 -13.70 -7.04
CA ILE A 150 18.06 -12.58 -6.11
C ILE A 150 18.77 -12.89 -4.79
N MET A 151 18.61 -14.12 -4.27
CA MET A 151 19.22 -14.54 -3.01
C MET A 151 20.76 -14.65 -3.13
N GLN A 152 21.28 -15.03 -4.29
CA GLN A 152 22.72 -15.16 -4.52
C GLN A 152 23.37 -13.81 -4.83
N ASP A 153 22.77 -13.02 -5.73
CA ASP A 153 23.35 -11.79 -6.27
C ASP A 153 22.96 -10.53 -5.46
N GLY A 154 22.05 -10.71 -4.46
CA GLY A 154 21.52 -9.61 -3.65
C GLY A 154 20.34 -8.88 -4.29
N ARG A 155 20.17 -8.94 -5.61
CA ARG A 155 19.04 -8.39 -6.38
C ARG A 155 19.01 -8.93 -7.80
N ALA A 156 17.84 -8.90 -8.43
CA ALA A 156 17.71 -9.15 -9.86
C ALA A 156 16.54 -8.36 -10.46
N THR A 157 16.60 -8.16 -11.78
CA THR A 157 15.47 -7.62 -12.54
C THR A 157 14.49 -8.74 -12.85
N VAL A 158 13.20 -8.46 -12.63
CA VAL A 158 12.08 -9.36 -12.90
C VAL A 158 11.06 -8.67 -13.78
N ASP A 159 10.49 -9.38 -14.75
CA ASP A 159 9.34 -8.89 -15.52
C ASP A 159 8.05 -9.19 -14.72
N LEU A 160 7.27 -8.16 -14.45
CA LEU A 160 5.98 -8.26 -13.79
C LEU A 160 4.90 -7.63 -14.67
N GLY A 161 4.32 -8.44 -15.53
CA GLY A 161 3.27 -8.01 -16.43
C GLY A 161 3.74 -7.04 -17.52
N GLY A 162 4.91 -7.29 -18.11
CA GLY A 162 5.52 -6.49 -19.17
C GLY A 162 6.23 -5.23 -18.69
N ARG A 163 6.55 -5.15 -17.39
CA ARG A 163 7.35 -4.08 -16.79
C ARG A 163 8.47 -4.66 -15.95
N ASP A 164 9.65 -4.14 -16.13
CA ASP A 164 10.84 -4.52 -15.36
C ASP A 164 10.86 -3.86 -13.99
N PHE A 165 11.10 -4.67 -12.95
CA PHE A 165 11.33 -4.23 -11.59
C PHE A 165 12.60 -4.86 -11.03
N VAL A 166 13.39 -4.09 -10.29
CA VAL A 166 14.50 -4.65 -9.53
C VAL A 166 14.00 -5.03 -8.15
N ILE A 167 14.13 -6.32 -7.78
CA ILE A 167 13.78 -6.83 -6.46
C ILE A 167 15.06 -7.15 -5.70
N GLY A 168 15.16 -6.60 -4.48
CA GLY A 168 16.27 -6.84 -3.57
C GLY A 168 16.06 -8.10 -2.71
N LYS A 169 17.16 -8.71 -2.29
CA LYS A 169 17.15 -9.85 -1.34
C LYS A 169 16.42 -9.52 -0.05
N ALA A 170 16.60 -8.29 0.47
CA ALA A 170 15.95 -7.82 1.69
C ALA A 170 14.42 -7.94 1.61
N PHE A 171 13.79 -7.67 0.45
CA PHE A 171 12.36 -7.86 0.24
C PHE A 171 11.94 -9.32 0.46
N ILE A 172 12.71 -10.28 -0.09
CA ILE A 172 12.39 -11.71 0.03
C ILE A 172 12.57 -12.18 1.47
N GLU A 173 13.64 -11.77 2.13
CA GLU A 173 13.93 -12.15 3.52
C GLU A 173 12.85 -11.59 4.47
N ASP A 174 12.51 -10.32 4.33
CA ASP A 174 11.51 -9.64 5.14
C ASP A 174 10.12 -10.26 4.97
N ILE A 175 9.68 -10.45 3.73
CA ILE A 175 8.32 -10.97 3.46
C ILE A 175 8.15 -12.44 3.88
N ARG A 176 9.22 -13.24 3.84
CA ARG A 176 9.21 -14.62 4.32
C ARG A 176 9.19 -14.72 5.84
N ALA A 177 9.71 -13.72 6.54
CA ALA A 177 9.70 -13.65 8.00
C ALA A 177 8.35 -13.16 8.55
N GLU A 178 7.48 -12.61 7.70
CA GLU A 178 6.21 -12.03 8.14
C GLU A 178 5.17 -13.08 8.48
N ASN A 179 4.52 -12.91 9.62
CA ASN A 179 3.37 -13.70 10.06
C ASN A 179 2.17 -12.79 10.33
N LEU A 180 1.10 -12.97 9.57
CA LEU A 180 -0.12 -12.19 9.71
C LEU A 180 -1.12 -12.73 10.74
N GLU A 181 -0.96 -13.96 11.25
CA GLU A 181 -1.90 -14.56 12.19
C GLU A 181 -2.23 -13.65 13.39
N PRO A 182 -1.25 -12.97 14.03
CA PRO A 182 -1.55 -12.08 15.14
C PRO A 182 -2.31 -10.80 14.75
N ALA A 183 -2.44 -10.51 13.44
CA ALA A 183 -3.08 -9.31 12.90
C ALA A 183 -4.49 -9.58 12.33
N ILE A 184 -4.94 -10.84 12.33
CA ILE A 184 -6.25 -11.29 11.86
C ILE A 184 -7.16 -11.60 13.05
#